data_6ec47098009ced58f26b1f0e1aee0609
#
_entry.id   6ec47098009ced58f26b1f0e1aee0609
#
_cell.length_a   1.000
_cell.length_b   1.000
_cell.length_c   1.000
_cell.angle_alpha   90.00
_cell.angle_beta   90.00
_cell.angle_gamma   90.00
#
_symmetry.space_group_name_H-M   'P 1'
#
loop_
_entity.id
_entity.type
_entity.pdbx_description
1 polymer ?
#
loop_
_entity_poly.entity_id
_entity_poly.type
_entity_poly.pdbx_seq_one_letter_code
_entity_poly.pdbx_strand_id
1 'polypeptide(L)'
;MPDETFIPLHAIKGRGAASRLPHRFESEQRNNYDDGWGTLDESQAELAEAPPLQTEVRFEDVKSVLGSNDSPDVPFDRSLNPYRGCEHGCIYCFARPTHSYLNLSPGLDFETKLIAKRNVAQVLREELGRRGYRPSQIAIGTATDCYQPIE
;
A
#
# COMPACT_ATOMS: atom_id res chain seq x y z
N MET A 1 -25.87 -0.16 18.48
CA MET A 1 -24.61 -0.57 19.11
C MET A 1 -23.60 -0.66 17.99
N PRO A 2 -22.47 0.05 18.01
CA PRO A 2 -21.46 -0.17 16.99
C PRO A 2 -20.87 -1.55 17.22
N ASP A 3 -20.86 -2.32 16.15
CA ASP A 3 -20.31 -3.65 16.05
C ASP A 3 -18.81 -3.57 16.44
N GLU A 4 -18.44 -4.26 17.52
CA GLU A 4 -17.05 -4.35 17.93
C GLU A 4 -16.31 -5.14 16.84
N THR A 5 -15.64 -4.45 15.96
CA THR A 5 -14.74 -5.05 14.98
C THR A 5 -13.67 -5.82 15.75
N PHE A 6 -13.83 -7.13 15.81
CA PHE A 6 -12.85 -8.02 16.41
C PHE A 6 -11.53 -7.89 15.62
N ILE A 7 -10.57 -7.22 16.21
CA ILE A 7 -9.23 -7.15 15.68
C ILE A 7 -8.50 -8.39 16.17
N PRO A 8 -8.11 -9.33 15.32
CA PRO A 8 -7.36 -10.48 15.76
C PRO A 8 -6.05 -10.03 16.41
N LEU A 9 -5.82 -10.44 17.64
CA LEU A 9 -4.63 -10.09 18.44
C LEU A 9 -3.33 -10.77 17.96
N HIS A 10 -3.41 -11.59 16.91
CA HIS A 10 -2.24 -12.29 16.40
C HIS A 10 -1.58 -11.47 15.29
N ALA A 11 -0.38 -10.98 15.58
CA ALA A 11 0.46 -10.31 14.57
C ALA A 11 0.83 -11.31 13.47
N ILE A 12 0.60 -10.95 12.22
CA ILE A 12 1.06 -11.73 11.07
C ILE A 12 2.57 -11.57 10.98
N LYS A 13 3.30 -12.69 11.00
CA LYS A 13 4.76 -12.69 10.98
C LYS A 13 5.31 -11.90 9.80
N GLY A 14 6.14 -10.90 10.10
CA GLY A 14 6.79 -10.06 9.10
C GLY A 14 5.91 -8.96 8.50
N ARG A 15 4.73 -8.68 9.10
CA ARG A 15 3.81 -7.64 8.62
C ARG A 15 3.43 -6.67 9.75
N GLY A 16 3.26 -5.39 9.41
CA GLY A 16 2.81 -4.37 10.35
C GLY A 16 1.29 -4.36 10.53
N ALA A 17 0.54 -4.75 9.51
CA ALA A 17 -0.91 -4.89 9.60
C ALA A 17 -1.30 -6.32 9.97
N ALA A 18 -2.24 -6.44 10.92
CA ALA A 18 -2.75 -7.74 11.38
C ALA A 18 -3.97 -8.22 10.57
N SER A 19 -4.60 -7.36 9.80
CA SER A 19 -5.84 -7.67 9.10
C SER A 19 -6.01 -6.90 7.80
N ARG A 20 -6.91 -7.40 6.96
CA ARG A 20 -7.40 -6.69 5.80
C ARG A 20 -8.52 -5.75 6.24
N LEU A 21 -8.28 -4.46 6.21
CA LEU A 21 -9.30 -3.45 6.50
C LEU A 21 -10.16 -3.18 5.26
N PRO A 22 -11.47 -2.96 5.43
CA PRO A 22 -12.31 -2.51 4.34
C PRO A 22 -11.86 -1.11 3.87
N HIS A 23 -11.91 -0.86 2.59
CA HIS A 23 -11.61 0.45 2.06
C HIS A 23 -12.89 1.25 1.78
N ARG A 24 -12.77 2.57 1.73
CA ARG A 24 -13.93 3.49 1.64
C ARG A 24 -14.83 3.34 0.41
N PHE A 25 -14.37 2.61 -0.62
CA PHE A 25 -15.14 2.34 -1.84
C PHE A 25 -15.77 0.96 -1.85
N GLU A 26 -15.56 0.17 -0.80
CA GLU A 26 -16.12 -1.18 -0.67
C GLU A 26 -17.59 -1.09 -0.28
N SER A 27 -18.48 -1.57 -1.14
CA SER A 27 -19.92 -1.55 -0.93
C SER A 27 -20.44 -2.80 -0.22
N GLU A 28 -19.66 -3.88 -0.22
CA GLU A 28 -20.00 -5.16 0.38
C GLU A 28 -18.88 -5.63 1.30
N GLN A 29 -19.23 -6.02 2.51
CA GLN A 29 -18.29 -6.60 3.47
C GLN A 29 -18.60 -8.09 3.63
N ARG A 30 -17.59 -8.94 3.54
CA ARG A 30 -17.68 -10.34 3.92
C ARG A 30 -17.04 -10.50 5.29
N ASN A 31 -17.88 -10.68 6.29
CA ASN A 31 -17.44 -10.98 7.65
C ASN A 31 -17.47 -12.49 7.86
N ASN A 32 -16.48 -13.03 8.52
CA ASN A 32 -16.53 -14.41 9.00
C ASN A 32 -17.61 -14.48 10.08
N TYR A 33 -18.58 -15.33 9.87
CA TYR A 33 -19.66 -15.57 10.82
C TYR A 33 -19.41 -16.91 11.51
N ASP A 34 -19.42 -16.90 12.83
CA ASP A 34 -19.37 -18.13 13.62
C ASP A 34 -20.76 -18.77 13.62
N ASP A 35 -20.89 -19.88 12.95
CA ASP A 35 -22.11 -20.69 12.90
C ASP A 35 -22.23 -21.67 14.09
N GLY A 36 -21.30 -21.62 15.04
CA GLY A 36 -21.27 -22.47 16.22
C GLY A 36 -20.71 -23.88 16.00
N TRP A 37 -20.14 -24.14 14.82
CA TRP A 37 -19.54 -25.47 14.50
C TRP A 37 -18.02 -25.51 14.75
N GLY A 38 -17.43 -24.46 15.33
CA GLY A 38 -16.00 -24.42 15.68
C GLY A 38 -15.07 -24.13 14.50
N THR A 39 -15.59 -23.82 13.32
CA THR A 39 -14.81 -23.56 12.11
C THR A 39 -13.90 -22.34 12.24
N LEU A 40 -14.24 -21.37 13.09
CA LEU A 40 -13.39 -20.20 13.36
C LEU A 40 -12.15 -20.56 14.18
N ASP A 41 -12.26 -21.47 15.13
CA ASP A 41 -11.14 -21.91 15.97
C ASP A 41 -10.14 -22.73 15.15
N GLU A 42 -10.63 -23.59 14.25
CA GLU A 42 -9.79 -24.34 13.30
C GLU A 42 -9.10 -23.38 12.32
N SER A 43 -9.82 -22.38 11.78
CA SER A 43 -9.25 -21.36 10.88
C SER A 43 -8.20 -20.50 11.56
N GLN A 44 -8.32 -20.20 12.85
CA GLN A 44 -7.34 -19.45 13.62
C GLN A 44 -6.09 -20.29 13.91
N ALA A 45 -6.24 -21.57 14.18
CA ALA A 45 -5.12 -22.49 14.36
C ALA A 45 -4.32 -22.68 13.07
N GLU A 46 -5.00 -22.82 11.92
CA GLU A 46 -4.37 -22.88 10.60
C GLU A 46 -3.62 -21.59 10.24
N LEU A 47 -4.18 -20.42 10.58
CA LEU A 47 -3.53 -19.13 10.36
C LEU A 47 -2.26 -18.96 11.21
N ALA A 48 -2.23 -19.55 12.40
CA ALA A 48 -1.04 -19.51 13.28
C ALA A 48 0.11 -20.36 12.74
N GLU A 49 -0.18 -21.43 12.00
CA GLU A 49 0.79 -22.32 11.34
C GLU A 49 1.08 -21.90 9.89
N ALA A 50 0.31 -20.96 9.31
CA ALA A 50 0.47 -20.55 7.93
C ALA A 50 1.87 -19.94 7.67
N PRO A 51 2.47 -20.21 6.52
CA PRO A 51 3.71 -19.55 6.13
C PRO A 51 3.50 -18.03 6.01
N PRO A 52 4.56 -17.24 6.16
CA PRO A 52 4.46 -15.78 6.02
C PRO A 52 3.81 -15.41 4.69
N LEU A 53 2.90 -14.44 4.71
CA LEU A 53 2.28 -13.92 3.50
C LEU A 53 3.34 -13.39 2.54
N GLN A 54 3.35 -13.92 1.34
CA GLN A 54 4.26 -13.47 0.28
C GLN A 54 3.78 -12.14 -0.31
N THR A 55 4.74 -11.31 -0.71
CA THR A 55 4.45 -10.07 -1.42
C THR A 55 4.23 -10.37 -2.90
N GLU A 56 3.10 -9.94 -3.43
CA GLU A 56 2.78 -9.96 -4.86
C GLU A 56 3.19 -8.62 -5.47
N VAL A 57 4.00 -8.64 -6.52
CA VAL A 57 4.39 -7.42 -7.23
C VAL A 57 3.86 -7.45 -8.65
N ARG A 58 3.12 -6.39 -9.01
CA ARG A 58 2.65 -6.14 -10.37
C ARG A 58 3.46 -5.02 -10.98
N PHE A 59 3.74 -5.14 -12.27
CA PHE A 59 4.45 -4.12 -13.01
C PHE A 59 3.48 -3.30 -13.86
N GLU A 60 3.63 -1.97 -13.84
CA GLU A 60 2.88 -1.06 -14.71
C GLU A 60 3.82 -0.13 -15.47
N ASP A 61 3.42 0.28 -16.67
CA ASP A 61 4.07 1.36 -17.40
C ASP A 61 3.25 2.64 -17.22
N VAL A 62 3.91 3.72 -16.83
CA VAL A 62 3.26 5.00 -16.53
C VAL A 62 3.58 6.04 -17.59
N LYS A 63 2.68 7.01 -17.76
CA LYS A 63 2.86 8.13 -18.69
C LYS A 63 3.48 9.36 -18.04
N SER A 64 3.44 9.44 -16.72
CA SER A 64 4.01 10.52 -15.92
C SER A 64 4.45 9.97 -14.57
N VAL A 65 5.58 10.45 -14.05
CA VAL A 65 6.14 10.02 -12.78
C VAL A 65 6.23 11.16 -11.76
N LEU A 66 6.29 12.40 -12.21
CA LEU A 66 6.33 13.56 -11.34
C LEU A 66 4.91 13.98 -10.94
N GLY A 67 4.58 13.77 -9.68
CA GLY A 67 3.40 14.36 -9.05
C GLY A 67 3.63 15.82 -8.70
N SER A 68 2.61 16.68 -8.85
CA SER A 68 2.64 18.04 -8.32
C SER A 68 2.03 18.09 -6.94
N ASN A 69 2.55 18.99 -6.11
CA ASN A 69 2.03 19.28 -4.78
C ASN A 69 1.99 20.78 -4.58
N ASP A 70 0.86 21.28 -4.16
CA ASP A 70 0.58 22.70 -3.90
C ASP A 70 0.25 22.97 -2.43
N SER A 71 0.48 21.96 -1.55
CA SER A 71 0.27 22.10 -0.13
C SER A 71 1.30 23.08 0.48
N PRO A 72 0.88 24.07 1.25
CA PRO A 72 1.80 24.98 1.92
C PRO A 72 2.59 24.34 3.07
N ASP A 73 2.18 23.15 3.50
CA ASP A 73 2.74 22.48 4.69
C ASP A 73 4.03 21.69 4.38
N VAL A 74 4.38 21.53 3.12
CA VAL A 74 5.56 20.77 2.71
C VAL A 74 6.48 21.58 1.79
N PRO A 75 7.81 21.46 1.94
CA PRO A 75 8.77 22.33 1.26
C PRO A 75 9.13 21.89 -0.17
N PHE A 76 8.29 21.06 -0.82
CA PHE A 76 8.55 20.58 -2.18
C PHE A 76 7.32 20.67 -3.07
N ASP A 77 7.52 21.03 -4.32
CA ASP A 77 6.46 21.16 -5.34
C ASP A 77 6.25 19.88 -6.14
N ARG A 78 7.23 19.00 -6.13
CA ARG A 78 7.24 17.79 -6.94
C ARG A 78 7.54 16.57 -6.09
N SER A 79 6.90 15.46 -6.42
CA SER A 79 7.18 14.17 -5.80
C SER A 79 7.30 13.06 -6.84
N LEU A 80 8.12 12.05 -6.52
CA LEU A 80 8.30 10.85 -7.30
C LEU A 80 8.10 9.64 -6.41
N ASN A 81 7.20 8.75 -6.81
CA ASN A 81 6.99 7.47 -6.12
C ASN A 81 7.13 6.34 -7.14
N PRO A 82 8.23 5.55 -7.09
CA PRO A 82 8.47 4.47 -8.05
C PRO A 82 7.53 3.27 -7.85
N TYR A 83 6.94 3.15 -6.67
CA TYR A 83 6.00 2.09 -6.32
C TYR A 83 4.67 2.64 -5.86
N ARG A 84 3.67 1.74 -5.74
CA ARG A 84 2.46 1.92 -4.94
C ARG A 84 2.37 0.76 -3.97
N GLY A 85 2.08 1.03 -2.70
CA GLY A 85 2.25 0.11 -1.60
C GLY A 85 3.68 0.09 -1.09
N CYS A 86 3.91 -0.56 0.05
CA CYS A 86 5.22 -0.60 0.68
C CYS A 86 5.34 -1.81 1.59
N GLU A 87 6.31 -2.68 1.32
CA GLU A 87 6.52 -3.91 2.07
C GLU A 87 7.10 -3.68 3.47
N HIS A 88 7.69 -2.51 3.73
CA HIS A 88 8.23 -2.17 5.06
C HIS A 88 7.16 -2.14 6.16
N GLY A 89 5.89 -1.98 5.81
CA GLY A 89 4.77 -2.24 6.70
C GLY A 89 4.66 -1.34 7.93
N CYS A 90 5.17 -0.11 7.89
CA CYS A 90 5.05 0.81 9.02
C CYS A 90 3.58 0.99 9.43
N ILE A 91 3.27 0.68 10.70
CA ILE A 91 1.89 0.75 11.20
C ILE A 91 1.31 2.17 11.20
N TYR A 92 2.16 3.19 11.29
CA TYR A 92 1.80 4.62 11.31
C TYR A 92 1.84 5.28 9.92
N CYS A 93 1.98 4.51 8.84
CA CYS A 93 2.16 5.07 7.51
C CYS A 93 0.88 5.76 7.02
N PHE A 94 0.96 7.06 6.77
CA PHE A 94 -0.15 7.88 6.25
C PHE A 94 -0.54 7.53 4.80
N ALA A 95 0.33 6.84 4.07
CA ALA A 95 0.09 6.48 2.67
C ALA A 95 -0.82 5.26 2.49
N ARG A 96 -1.09 4.48 3.55
CA ARG A 96 -1.94 3.28 3.49
C ARG A 96 -3.29 3.50 2.81
N PRO A 97 -4.04 4.61 3.07
CA PRO A 97 -5.32 4.85 2.41
C PRO A 97 -5.24 4.99 0.87
N THR A 98 -4.05 5.24 0.32
CA THR A 98 -3.88 5.34 -1.14
C THR A 98 -4.19 4.04 -1.88
N HIS A 99 -4.08 2.89 -1.21
CA HIS A 99 -4.43 1.58 -1.76
C HIS A 99 -5.92 1.44 -2.05
N SER A 100 -6.77 2.17 -1.33
CA SER A 100 -8.21 2.21 -1.60
C SER A 100 -8.54 2.68 -3.03
N TYR A 101 -7.71 3.54 -3.63
CA TYR A 101 -7.89 3.97 -5.03
C TYR A 101 -7.57 2.85 -6.04
N LEU A 102 -6.92 1.80 -5.60
CA LEU A 102 -6.64 0.59 -6.38
C LEU A 102 -7.66 -0.52 -6.12
N ASN A 103 -8.71 -0.23 -5.34
CA ASN A 103 -9.68 -1.21 -4.86
C ASN A 103 -9.01 -2.31 -4.01
N LEU A 104 -8.00 -1.93 -3.25
CA LEU A 104 -7.23 -2.80 -2.35
C LEU A 104 -7.34 -2.31 -0.91
N SER A 105 -7.19 -3.23 0.05
CA SER A 105 -7.23 -2.90 1.47
C SER A 105 -6.05 -1.99 1.88
N PRO A 106 -6.28 -0.94 2.67
CA PRO A 106 -5.22 -0.13 3.26
C PRO A 106 -4.45 -0.86 4.37
N GLY A 107 -4.93 -2.01 4.82
CA GLY A 107 -4.26 -2.89 5.78
C GLY A 107 -3.20 -3.77 5.12
N LEU A 108 -3.44 -5.08 5.09
CA LEU A 108 -2.50 -6.07 4.57
C LEU A 108 -2.17 -5.91 3.08
N ASP A 109 -3.15 -5.52 2.24
CA ASP A 109 -2.88 -5.38 0.81
C ASP A 109 -1.86 -4.29 0.52
N PHE A 110 -1.77 -3.25 1.37
CA PHE A 110 -0.76 -2.20 1.22
C PHE A 110 0.67 -2.74 1.34
N GLU A 111 0.87 -3.79 2.13
CA GLU A 111 2.17 -4.40 2.38
C GLU A 111 2.46 -5.61 1.50
N THR A 112 1.41 -6.24 0.95
CA THR A 112 1.53 -7.53 0.26
C THR A 112 1.24 -7.44 -1.23
N LYS A 113 0.62 -6.35 -1.71
CA LYS A 113 0.29 -6.15 -3.12
C LYS A 113 0.86 -4.84 -3.62
N LEU A 114 2.09 -4.92 -4.12
CA LEU A 114 2.82 -3.76 -4.62
C LEU A 114 2.63 -3.61 -6.13
N ILE A 115 2.66 -2.36 -6.57
CA ILE A 115 2.76 -2.03 -8.00
C ILE A 115 4.08 -1.32 -8.23
N ALA A 116 4.94 -1.92 -9.06
CA ALA A 116 6.22 -1.35 -9.46
C ALA A 116 6.09 -0.67 -10.85
N LYS A 117 6.47 0.57 -10.94
CA LYS A 117 6.47 1.34 -12.19
C LYS A 117 7.74 1.07 -12.97
N ARG A 118 7.67 0.20 -13.97
CA ARG A 118 8.84 -0.32 -14.69
C ARG A 118 9.62 0.72 -15.46
N ASN A 119 8.94 1.71 -16.04
CA ASN A 119 9.52 2.72 -16.93
C ASN A 119 9.84 4.05 -16.25
N VAL A 120 9.95 4.08 -14.92
CA VAL A 120 10.16 5.32 -14.13
C VAL A 120 11.35 6.13 -14.64
N ALA A 121 12.51 5.50 -14.81
CA ALA A 121 13.74 6.18 -15.19
C ALA A 121 13.65 6.81 -16.59
N GLN A 122 13.00 6.13 -17.54
CA GLN A 122 12.78 6.65 -18.87
C GLN A 122 11.84 7.86 -18.86
N VAL A 123 10.67 7.69 -18.24
CA VAL A 123 9.66 8.77 -18.18
C VAL A 123 10.18 9.98 -17.41
N LEU A 124 10.91 9.75 -16.31
CA LEU A 124 11.55 10.85 -15.56
C LEU A 124 12.53 11.63 -16.43
N ARG A 125 13.39 10.96 -17.20
CA ARG A 125 14.32 11.62 -18.12
C ARG A 125 13.58 12.46 -19.17
N GLU A 126 12.49 11.92 -19.71
CA GLU A 126 11.67 12.65 -20.68
C GLU A 126 11.00 13.89 -20.06
N GLU A 127 10.47 13.77 -18.84
CA GLU A 127 9.82 14.88 -18.12
C GLU A 127 10.81 15.99 -17.75
N LEU A 128 11.99 15.62 -17.25
CA LEU A 128 13.05 16.59 -16.92
C LEU A 128 13.65 17.25 -18.15
N GLY A 129 13.69 16.56 -19.30
CA GLY A 129 14.19 17.08 -20.57
C GLY A 129 13.20 17.94 -21.36
N ARG A 130 11.96 18.09 -20.91
CA ARG A 130 10.94 18.88 -21.63
C ARG A 130 11.35 20.35 -21.74
N ARG A 131 11.14 20.92 -22.92
CA ARG A 131 11.34 22.37 -23.15
C ARG A 131 10.41 23.15 -22.20
N GLY A 132 11.01 24.00 -21.38
CA GLY A 132 10.28 24.79 -20.38
C GLY A 132 10.18 24.14 -19.01
N TYR A 133 10.75 22.95 -18.81
CA TYR A 133 10.88 22.39 -17.46
C TYR A 133 11.71 23.35 -16.58
N ARG A 134 11.15 23.69 -15.42
CA ARG A 134 11.87 24.49 -14.41
C ARG A 134 12.29 23.58 -13.29
N PRO A 135 13.61 23.46 -13.03
CA PRO A 135 14.11 22.66 -11.92
C PRO A 135 13.54 23.14 -10.58
N SER A 136 13.02 22.22 -9.79
CA SER A 136 12.57 22.44 -8.43
C SER A 136 12.92 21.25 -7.56
N GLN A 137 12.74 21.37 -6.26
CA GLN A 137 12.97 20.27 -5.33
C GLN A 137 11.98 19.13 -5.61
N ILE A 138 12.50 17.92 -5.73
CA ILE A 138 11.73 16.69 -5.92
C ILE A 138 11.91 15.83 -4.68
N ALA A 139 10.81 15.51 -4.01
CA ALA A 139 10.80 14.53 -2.93
C ALA A 139 10.58 13.12 -3.51
N ILE A 140 11.44 12.18 -3.14
CA ILE A 140 11.37 10.78 -3.61
C ILE A 140 10.89 9.90 -2.46
N GLY A 141 9.93 9.00 -2.73
CA GLY A 141 9.44 8.07 -1.73
C GLY A 141 8.49 8.69 -0.70
N THR A 142 7.63 9.62 -1.11
CA THR A 142 6.69 10.29 -0.18
C THR A 142 5.51 9.41 0.20
N ALA A 143 5.05 8.53 -0.68
CA ALA A 143 3.90 7.64 -0.46
C ALA A 143 4.28 6.14 -0.49
N THR A 144 5.55 5.85 -0.64
CA THR A 144 6.15 4.51 -0.63
C THR A 144 7.63 4.66 -0.30
N ASP A 145 8.30 3.63 0.18
CA ASP A 145 9.76 3.65 0.18
C ASP A 145 10.28 3.51 -1.26
N CYS A 146 11.33 4.26 -1.59
CA CYS A 146 11.95 4.14 -2.92
C CYS A 146 12.87 2.93 -3.03
N TYR A 147 13.25 2.32 -1.91
CA TYR A 147 14.02 1.08 -1.84
C TYR A 147 13.14 -0.03 -1.25
N GLN A 148 12.59 -0.85 -2.13
CA GLN A 148 11.76 -1.98 -1.73
C GLN A 148 12.59 -3.28 -1.75
N PRO A 149 12.26 -4.28 -0.92
CA PRO A 149 12.96 -5.57 -0.91
C PRO A 149 12.96 -6.32 -2.25
N ILE A 150 12.15 -5.88 -3.19
CA ILE A 150 12.07 -6.44 -4.54
C ILE A 150 13.24 -6.04 -5.44
N GLU A 151 14.03 -5.05 -5.10
CA GLU A 151 15.16 -4.54 -5.91
C GLU A 151 16.35 -5.49 -6.00
#